data_acd69cfb660d6015f2033184cb4447c9
#
_entry.id   acd69cfb660d6015f2033184cb4447c9
#
_cell.length_a   1.000
_cell.length_b   1.000
_cell.length_c   1.000
_cell.angle_alpha   90.00
_cell.angle_beta   90.00
_cell.angle_gamma   90.00
#
_symmetry.space_group_name_H-M   'P 1'
#
loop_
_entity.id
_entity.type
_entity.pdbx_description
1 polymer ?
#
loop_
_entity_poly.entity_id
_entity_poly.type
_entity_poly.pdbx_seq_one_letter_code
_entity_poly.pdbx_strand_id
1 'polypeptide(L)' 'MVDAMAWAELRKSLREALDALENAKELIPWEDSHLCPERVSLRLRSASGQVREAYALVGDVLKGGDAA' A
#
# COMPACT_ATOMS: atom_id res chain seq x y z
N MET A 1 6.61 22.97 9.91
CA MET A 1 5.65 23.29 8.83
C MET A 1 5.54 22.10 7.91
N VAL A 2 4.31 21.71 7.54
CA VAL A 2 4.08 20.57 6.68
C VAL A 2 4.20 21.00 5.22
N ASP A 3 5.00 20.27 4.45
CA ASP A 3 5.08 20.48 3.00
C ASP A 3 3.96 19.69 2.35
N ALA A 4 2.84 20.33 2.12
CA ALA A 4 1.65 19.69 1.60
C ALA A 4 1.87 19.04 0.24
N MET A 5 2.71 19.67 -0.61
CA MET A 5 2.99 19.09 -1.92
C MET A 5 3.76 17.77 -1.82
N ALA A 6 4.77 17.73 -0.95
CA ALA A 6 5.55 16.53 -0.75
C ALA A 6 4.67 15.40 -0.18
N TRP A 7 3.81 15.72 0.77
CA TRP A 7 2.92 14.74 1.36
C TRP A 7 1.86 14.25 0.37
N ALA A 8 1.37 15.15 -0.49
CA ALA A 8 0.42 14.77 -1.52
C ALA A 8 1.05 13.83 -2.55
N GLU A 9 2.30 14.09 -2.91
CA GLU A 9 3.02 13.21 -3.83
C GLU A 9 3.27 11.83 -3.21
N LEU A 10 3.62 11.82 -1.93
CA LEU A 10 3.79 10.56 -1.22
C LEU A 10 2.47 9.78 -1.20
N ARG A 11 1.37 10.47 -0.94
CA ARG A 11 0.05 9.83 -0.95
C ARG A 11 -0.27 9.22 -2.31
N LYS A 12 0.03 9.94 -3.37
CA LYS A 12 -0.19 9.44 -4.72
C LYS A 12 0.63 8.18 -4.98
N SER A 13 1.91 8.19 -4.59
CA SER A 13 2.77 7.03 -4.74
C SER A 13 2.24 5.82 -3.97
N LEU A 14 1.76 6.03 -2.75
CA LEU A 14 1.19 4.96 -1.96
C LEU A 14 -0.06 4.39 -2.61
N ARG A 15 -0.88 5.24 -3.21
CA ARG A 15 -2.07 4.78 -3.93
C ARG A 15 -1.68 3.92 -5.12
N GLU A 16 -0.69 4.35 -5.87
CA GLU A 16 -0.18 3.57 -7.00
C GLU A 16 0.39 2.24 -6.54
N ALA A 17 1.07 2.23 -5.38
CA ALA A 17 1.61 1.00 -4.82
C ALA A 17 0.47 0.04 -4.44
N LEU A 18 -0.61 0.56 -3.86
CA LEU A 18 -1.77 -0.27 -3.52
C LEU A 18 -2.37 -0.90 -4.76
N ASP A 19 -2.54 -0.11 -5.82
CA ASP A 19 -3.08 -0.62 -7.08
C ASP A 19 -2.17 -1.70 -7.67
N ALA A 20 -0.86 -1.50 -7.59
CA ALA A 20 0.10 -2.48 -8.07
C ALA A 20 0.03 -3.77 -7.26
N LEU A 21 -0.12 -3.68 -5.94
CA LEU A 21 -0.23 -4.86 -5.10
C LEU A 21 -1.52 -5.63 -5.38
N GLU A 22 -2.62 -4.92 -5.59
CA GLU A 22 -3.88 -5.57 -5.95
C GLU A 22 -3.76 -6.30 -7.29
N ASN A 23 -3.12 -5.66 -8.26
CA ASN A 23 -2.89 -6.27 -9.56
C ASN A 23 -1.98 -7.49 -9.42
N ALA A 24 -0.96 -7.42 -8.57
CA ALA A 24 -0.06 -8.54 -8.36
C ALA A 24 -0.78 -9.76 -7.82
N LYS A 25 -1.78 -9.57 -6.96
CA LYS A 25 -2.56 -10.69 -6.43
C LYS A 25 -3.24 -11.47 -7.53
N GLU A 26 -3.70 -10.79 -8.56
CA GLU A 26 -4.38 -11.44 -9.68
C GLU A 26 -3.42 -12.22 -10.58
N LEU A 27 -2.14 -11.94 -10.48
CA LEU A 27 -1.12 -12.58 -11.30
C LEU A 27 -0.48 -13.78 -10.62
N ILE A 28 -0.90 -14.12 -9.42
CA ILE A 28 -0.31 -15.26 -8.69
C ILE A 28 -0.59 -16.56 -9.45
N PRO A 29 0.47 -17.33 -9.77
CA PRO A 29 0.27 -18.61 -10.48
C PRO A 29 -0.16 -19.72 -9.52
N TRP A 30 -1.44 -19.76 -9.22
CA TRP A 30 -1.98 -20.69 -8.23
C TRP A 30 -1.81 -22.15 -8.62
N GLU A 31 -1.68 -22.44 -9.92
CA GLU A 31 -1.49 -23.81 -10.40
C GLU A 31 -0.08 -24.34 -10.14
N ASP A 32 0.88 -23.47 -9.84
CA ASP A 32 2.25 -23.89 -9.52
C ASP A 32 2.41 -24.09 -8.02
N SER A 33 1.74 -25.10 -7.49
CA SER A 33 1.70 -25.32 -6.04
C SER A 33 3.09 -25.52 -5.41
N HIS A 34 4.06 -26.04 -6.15
CA HIS A 34 5.39 -26.23 -5.63
C HIS A 34 6.13 -24.90 -5.38
N LEU A 35 5.65 -23.81 -5.93
CA LEU A 35 6.22 -22.48 -5.71
C LEU A 35 5.54 -21.74 -4.55
N CYS A 36 4.70 -22.44 -3.80
CA CYS A 36 4.02 -21.93 -2.62
C CYS A 36 3.25 -20.62 -2.87
N PRO A 37 2.27 -20.61 -3.80
CA PRO A 37 1.53 -19.37 -4.09
C PRO A 37 0.77 -18.83 -2.88
N GLU A 38 0.37 -19.69 -1.93
CA GLU A 38 -0.30 -19.23 -0.71
C GLU A 38 0.62 -18.32 0.11
N ARG A 39 1.90 -18.64 0.17
CA ARG A 39 2.86 -17.83 0.92
C ARG A 39 3.03 -16.47 0.27
N VAL A 40 3.08 -16.44 -1.07
CA VAL A 40 3.16 -15.18 -1.80
C VAL A 40 1.89 -14.35 -1.55
N SER A 41 0.73 -14.99 -1.59
CA SER A 41 -0.53 -14.32 -1.33
C SER A 41 -0.57 -13.70 0.06
N LEU A 42 -0.11 -14.44 1.08
CA LEU A 42 -0.08 -13.93 2.45
C LEU A 42 0.84 -12.73 2.58
N ARG A 43 2.00 -12.78 1.92
CA ARG A 43 2.94 -11.65 1.95
C ARG A 43 2.37 -10.43 1.27
N LEU A 44 1.70 -10.62 0.13
CA LEU A 44 1.07 -9.51 -0.58
C LEU A 44 -0.05 -8.89 0.24
N ARG A 45 -0.84 -9.73 0.93
CA ARG A 45 -1.90 -9.23 1.80
C ARG A 45 -1.32 -8.39 2.95
N SER A 46 -0.25 -8.88 3.56
CA SER A 46 0.42 -8.16 4.63
C SER A 46 0.98 -6.82 4.13
N ALA A 47 1.63 -6.85 2.97
CA ALA A 47 2.18 -5.63 2.37
C ALA A 47 1.08 -4.63 2.03
N SER A 48 -0.03 -5.10 1.48
CA SER A 48 -1.18 -4.24 1.18
C SER A 48 -1.72 -3.56 2.43
N GLY A 49 -1.81 -4.32 3.52
CA GLY A 49 -2.28 -3.77 4.80
C GLY A 49 -1.36 -2.68 5.31
N GLN A 50 -0.05 -2.91 5.23
CA GLN A 50 0.94 -1.92 5.69
C GLN A 50 0.92 -0.66 4.83
N VAL A 51 0.81 -0.81 3.53
CA VAL A 51 0.74 0.35 2.63
C VAL A 51 -0.55 1.13 2.85
N ARG A 52 -1.65 0.42 3.05
CA ARG A 52 -2.95 1.07 3.32
C ARG A 52 -2.89 1.87 4.62
N GLU A 53 -2.24 1.33 5.63
CA GLU A 53 -2.07 2.01 6.92
C GLU A 53 -1.23 3.27 6.74
N ALA A 54 -0.14 3.18 5.98
CA ALA A 54 0.68 4.35 5.68
C ALA A 54 -0.11 5.40 4.92
N TYR A 55 -0.93 4.98 3.97
CA TYR A 55 -1.79 5.87 3.20
C TYR A 55 -2.74 6.63 4.11
N ALA A 56 -3.34 5.93 5.06
CA ALA A 56 -4.26 6.55 6.01
C ALA A 56 -3.54 7.58 6.88
N LEU A 57 -2.34 7.26 7.33
CA LEU A 57 -1.55 8.19 8.14
C LEU A 57 -1.18 9.45 7.37
N VAL A 58 -0.82 9.30 6.10
CA VAL A 58 -0.52 10.46 5.25
C VAL A 58 -1.78 11.31 5.06
N GLY A 59 -2.93 10.65 4.90
CA GLY A 59 -4.20 11.36 4.82
C GLY A 59 -4.49 12.21 6.04
N ASP A 60 -4.17 11.67 7.22
CA ASP A 60 -4.35 12.42 8.47
C ASP A 60 -3.44 13.64 8.54
N VAL A 61 -2.19 13.50 8.09
CA VAL A 61 -1.27 14.63 8.03
C VAL A 61 -1.82 15.72 7.11
N LEU A 62 -2.34 15.33 5.95
CA LEU A 62 -2.87 16.29 4.98
C LEU A 62 -4.13 16.97 5.49
N LYS A 63 -4.86 16.34 6.39
CA LYS A 63 -6.03 16.94 7.01
C LYS A 63 -5.67 17.89 8.16
N GLY A 64 -4.38 18.03 8.45
CA GLY A 64 -3.94 18.89 9.52
C GLY A 64 -3.84 18.18 10.86
N GLY A 65 -3.65 16.87 10.84
CA GLY A 65 -3.52 16.10 12.06
C GLY A 65 -2.33 16.51 12.91
N ASP A 66 -1.36 17.11 12.31
CA ASP A 66 -0.19 17.62 13.00
C ASP A 66 -0.53 18.83 13.89
N ALA A 67 -1.69 19.40 13.71
CA ALA A 67 -2.13 20.53 14.50
C ALA A 67 -2.56 20.12 15.89
N ALA A 68 -2.70 18.85 16.14
CA ALA A 68 -3.13 18.36 17.42
C ALA A 68 -2.13 18.69 18.52
#